data_4fa009873e2915a7e7aea2ff536e7c2c
#
_entry.id   4fa009873e2915a7e7aea2ff536e7c2c
#
_cell.length_a   1.000
_cell.length_b   1.000
_cell.length_c   1.000
_cell.angle_alpha   90.00
_cell.angle_beta   90.00
_cell.angle_gamma   90.00
#
_symmetry.space_group_name_H-M   'P 1'
#
loop_
_entity.id
_entity.type
_entity.pdbx_description
1 polymer ?
#
loop_
_entity_poly.entity_id
_entity_poly.type
_entity_poly.pdbx_seq_one_letter_code
_entity_poly.pdbx_strand_id
1 'polypeptide(L)'
;MKRVIIGLILFVLVLIALLSCIFFAMIILEPRSREYPVVEGVEKTPIKEYLTFSFSENDVISAKCQCRCLTNERVPGPNAYASEGFLVFSEGFSIDPPHLKDEYTEEGVKEFLTDSYGKAIPIFNEIKMNGDGGAWTEISDLKSVPSESVWVYYRESDRTLVFRIVHFN
;
A
#
# COMPACT_ATOMS: atom_id res chain seq x y z
N MET A 1 43.26 43.58 0.56
CA MET A 1 42.00 43.44 1.29
C MET A 1 40.75 43.37 0.39
N LYS A 2 40.47 44.34 -0.50
CA LYS A 2 39.24 44.34 -1.34
C LYS A 2 39.04 43.04 -2.17
N ARG A 3 40.10 42.51 -2.78
CA ARG A 3 40.00 41.28 -3.61
C ARG A 3 39.64 40.02 -2.79
N VAL A 4 40.10 39.91 -1.55
CA VAL A 4 39.78 38.79 -0.64
C VAL A 4 38.33 38.88 -0.22
N ILE A 5 37.82 40.07 0.08
CA ILE A 5 36.42 40.29 0.45
C ILE A 5 35.48 39.94 -0.72
N ILE A 6 35.81 40.34 -1.94
CA ILE A 6 35.03 39.99 -3.14
C ILE A 6 35.02 38.44 -3.36
N GLY A 7 36.17 37.79 -3.21
CA GLY A 7 36.27 36.34 -3.32
C GLY A 7 35.40 35.61 -2.28
N LEU A 8 35.39 36.10 -1.04
CA LEU A 8 34.58 35.55 0.03
C LEU A 8 33.07 35.70 -0.25
N ILE A 9 32.66 36.88 -0.74
CA ILE A 9 31.24 37.12 -1.08
C ILE A 9 30.80 36.20 -2.23
N LEU A 10 31.63 36.07 -3.29
CA LEU A 10 31.34 35.16 -4.39
C LEU A 10 31.23 33.70 -3.94
N PHE A 11 32.10 33.23 -3.07
CA PHE A 11 32.06 31.88 -2.51
C PHE A 11 30.76 31.63 -1.73
N VAL A 12 30.35 32.58 -0.88
CA VAL A 12 29.10 32.51 -0.12
C VAL A 12 27.88 32.45 -1.05
N LEU A 13 27.84 33.27 -2.10
CA LEU A 13 26.76 33.27 -3.08
C LEU A 13 26.64 31.92 -3.83
N VAL A 14 27.78 31.35 -4.23
CA VAL A 14 27.82 30.03 -4.88
C VAL A 14 27.33 28.95 -3.92
N LEU A 15 27.73 29.00 -2.66
CA LEU A 15 27.29 28.04 -1.64
C LEU A 15 25.78 28.12 -1.41
N ILE A 16 25.21 29.30 -1.31
CA ILE A 16 23.76 29.53 -1.17
C ILE A 16 23.02 28.97 -2.40
N ALA A 17 23.53 29.23 -3.61
CA ALA A 17 22.94 28.71 -4.83
C ALA A 17 22.93 27.17 -4.87
N LEU A 18 24.03 26.53 -4.49
CA LEU A 18 24.14 25.08 -4.40
C LEU A 18 23.18 24.49 -3.36
N LEU A 19 23.11 25.07 -2.17
CA LEU A 19 22.17 24.64 -1.13
C LEU A 19 20.71 24.78 -1.57
N SER A 20 20.39 25.87 -2.27
CA SER A 20 19.05 26.08 -2.84
C SER A 20 18.72 25.04 -3.90
N CYS A 21 19.66 24.69 -4.79
CA CYS A 21 19.46 23.63 -5.78
C CYS A 21 19.25 22.26 -5.13
N ILE A 22 20.02 21.94 -4.09
CA ILE A 22 19.86 20.68 -3.33
C ILE A 22 18.48 20.65 -2.65
N PHE A 23 18.08 21.74 -2.00
CA PHE A 23 16.79 21.85 -1.35
C PHE A 23 15.63 21.70 -2.34
N PHE A 24 15.71 22.36 -3.51
CA PHE A 24 14.72 22.19 -4.59
C PHE A 24 14.71 20.77 -5.13
N ALA A 25 15.88 20.14 -5.32
CA ALA A 25 15.96 18.76 -5.75
C ALA A 25 15.32 17.81 -4.73
N MET A 26 15.53 18.02 -3.43
CA MET A 26 14.88 17.22 -2.38
C MET A 26 13.35 17.37 -2.41
N ILE A 27 12.83 18.60 -2.58
CA ILE A 27 11.38 18.83 -2.66
C ILE A 27 10.76 18.20 -3.91
N ILE A 28 11.49 18.22 -5.05
CA ILE A 28 11.00 17.63 -6.31
C ILE A 28 11.08 16.09 -6.28
N LEU A 29 12.13 15.55 -5.64
CA LEU A 29 12.39 14.12 -5.56
C LEU A 29 11.67 13.45 -4.39
N GLU A 30 11.10 14.22 -3.45
CA GLU A 30 10.31 13.65 -2.38
C GLU A 30 9.06 13.00 -2.99
N PRO A 31 8.94 11.66 -2.92
CA PRO A 31 7.80 10.96 -3.50
C PRO A 31 6.55 11.34 -2.71
N ARG A 32 5.76 12.24 -3.27
CA ARG A 32 4.42 12.52 -2.75
C ARG A 32 3.49 11.45 -3.30
N SER A 33 3.33 10.38 -2.52
CA SER A 33 2.23 9.45 -2.75
C SER A 33 0.92 10.21 -2.56
N ARG A 34 0.12 10.28 -3.61
CA ARG A 34 -1.23 10.84 -3.52
C ARG A 34 -2.14 9.76 -2.96
N GLU A 35 -2.62 10.00 -1.76
CA GLU A 35 -3.61 9.13 -1.13
C GLU A 35 -5.00 9.61 -1.53
N TYR A 36 -5.80 8.70 -2.06
CA TYR A 36 -7.19 8.95 -2.35
C TYR A 36 -8.05 8.64 -1.11
N PRO A 37 -9.25 9.20 -1.01
CA PRO A 37 -10.14 8.92 0.11
C PRO A 37 -10.40 7.43 0.28
N VAL A 38 -10.49 6.99 1.53
CA VAL A 38 -10.96 5.64 1.84
C VAL A 38 -12.41 5.51 1.40
N VAL A 39 -12.72 4.43 0.70
CA VAL A 39 -14.09 4.06 0.33
C VAL A 39 -14.54 2.87 1.15
N GLU A 40 -15.81 2.86 1.52
CA GLU A 40 -16.43 1.80 2.30
C GLU A 40 -17.51 1.10 1.47
N GLY A 41 -17.66 -0.20 1.71
CA GLY A 41 -18.63 -1.06 1.03
C GLY A 41 -18.00 -2.08 0.12
N VAL A 42 -18.58 -3.27 0.10
CA VAL A 42 -18.09 -4.43 -0.67
C VAL A 42 -18.10 -4.15 -2.17
N GLU A 43 -19.13 -3.48 -2.63
CA GLU A 43 -19.33 -3.12 -4.04
C GLU A 43 -18.27 -2.16 -4.58
N LYS A 44 -17.59 -1.44 -3.68
CA LYS A 44 -16.54 -0.48 -4.01
C LYS A 44 -15.13 -1.06 -3.89
N THR A 45 -15.02 -2.30 -3.40
CA THR A 45 -13.73 -2.97 -3.26
C THR A 45 -13.42 -3.79 -4.52
N PRO A 46 -12.30 -3.54 -5.19
CA PRO A 46 -11.97 -4.24 -6.44
C PRO A 46 -11.63 -5.72 -6.22
N ILE A 47 -11.26 -6.13 -5.02
CA ILE A 47 -10.77 -7.48 -4.75
C ILE A 47 -11.75 -8.59 -5.17
N LYS A 48 -13.06 -8.34 -5.14
CA LYS A 48 -14.09 -9.31 -5.53
C LYS A 48 -13.91 -9.83 -6.97
N GLU A 49 -13.35 -9.01 -7.84
CA GLU A 49 -13.10 -9.38 -9.25
C GLU A 49 -11.94 -10.36 -9.41
N TYR A 50 -11.02 -10.39 -8.45
CA TYR A 50 -9.80 -11.21 -8.49
C TYR A 50 -9.94 -12.54 -7.75
N LEU A 51 -10.88 -12.65 -6.82
CA LEU A 51 -11.13 -13.88 -6.10
C LEU A 51 -11.83 -14.91 -6.99
N THR A 52 -11.46 -16.18 -6.86
CA THR A 52 -12.08 -17.30 -7.55
C THR A 52 -13.26 -17.87 -6.79
N PHE A 53 -13.27 -17.68 -5.46
CA PHE A 53 -14.43 -17.99 -4.62
C PHE A 53 -15.40 -16.80 -4.56
N SER A 54 -16.67 -17.11 -4.35
CA SER A 54 -17.71 -16.10 -4.23
C SER A 54 -18.19 -15.96 -2.79
N PHE A 55 -18.53 -14.73 -2.42
CA PHE A 55 -19.18 -14.40 -1.17
C PHE A 55 -20.29 -13.36 -1.41
N SER A 56 -21.28 -13.34 -0.56
CA SER A 56 -22.35 -12.35 -0.61
C SER A 56 -21.98 -11.10 0.20
N GLU A 57 -22.69 -9.99 -0.05
CA GLU A 57 -22.52 -8.79 0.76
C GLU A 57 -22.91 -9.04 2.22
N ASN A 58 -23.85 -9.96 2.47
CA ASN A 58 -24.27 -10.33 3.83
C ASN A 58 -23.19 -11.10 4.59
N ASP A 59 -22.22 -11.69 3.89
CA ASP A 59 -21.09 -12.37 4.51
C ASP A 59 -20.03 -11.39 5.04
N VAL A 60 -20.13 -10.10 4.70
CA VAL A 60 -19.13 -9.09 5.02
C VAL A 60 -19.67 -8.08 6.03
N ILE A 61 -19.02 -7.98 7.19
CA ILE A 61 -19.33 -7.01 8.24
C ILE A 61 -18.74 -5.63 7.93
N SER A 62 -17.52 -5.61 7.39
CA SER A 62 -16.79 -4.38 7.07
C SER A 62 -15.93 -4.58 5.83
N ALA A 63 -15.95 -3.61 4.94
CA ALA A 63 -15.11 -3.56 3.76
C ALA A 63 -14.61 -2.14 3.56
N LYS A 64 -13.29 -1.98 3.45
CA LYS A 64 -12.65 -0.69 3.18
C LYS A 64 -11.54 -0.85 2.15
N CYS A 65 -11.42 0.15 1.29
CA CYS A 65 -10.39 0.22 0.26
C CYS A 65 -9.88 1.64 0.11
N GLN A 66 -8.60 1.75 -0.20
CA GLN A 66 -7.94 3.01 -0.53
C GLN A 66 -7.09 2.82 -1.79
N CYS A 67 -7.13 3.78 -2.69
CA CYS A 67 -6.20 3.83 -3.81
C CYS A 67 -5.03 4.74 -3.45
N ARG A 68 -3.82 4.36 -3.86
CA ARG A 68 -2.60 5.14 -3.61
C ARG A 68 -1.72 5.13 -4.85
N CYS A 69 -1.23 6.30 -5.24
CA CYS A 69 -0.20 6.37 -6.29
C CYS A 69 1.15 5.97 -5.70
N LEU A 70 1.81 4.98 -6.31
CA LEU A 70 3.12 4.47 -5.87
C LEU A 70 4.29 5.22 -6.50
N THR A 71 4.05 5.96 -7.59
CA THR A 71 5.05 6.71 -8.33
C THR A 71 4.90 8.20 -8.10
N ASN A 72 5.96 8.94 -8.40
CA ASN A 72 5.88 10.40 -8.35
C ASN A 72 5.19 10.93 -9.60
N GLU A 73 3.93 11.33 -9.50
CA GLU A 73 3.11 11.89 -10.59
C GLU A 73 3.73 13.11 -11.29
N ARG A 74 4.76 13.73 -10.69
CA ARG A 74 5.47 14.88 -11.28
C ARG A 74 6.58 14.47 -12.26
N VAL A 75 6.94 13.20 -12.27
CA VAL A 75 7.97 12.66 -13.17
C VAL A 75 7.24 11.99 -14.33
N PRO A 76 7.47 12.42 -15.60
CA PRO A 76 6.92 11.72 -16.75
C PRO A 76 7.39 10.27 -16.78
N GLY A 77 6.46 9.33 -16.87
CA GLY A 77 6.74 7.89 -16.91
C GLY A 77 5.48 7.09 -16.60
N PRO A 78 5.58 5.76 -16.66
CA PRO A 78 4.47 4.90 -16.30
C PRO A 78 4.13 5.09 -14.81
N ASN A 79 2.86 5.31 -14.53
CA ASN A 79 2.36 5.42 -13.17
C ASN A 79 1.96 4.05 -12.66
N ALA A 80 2.33 3.76 -11.40
CA ALA A 80 1.83 2.60 -10.70
C ALA A 80 0.88 3.04 -9.59
N TYR A 81 -0.24 2.36 -9.48
CA TYR A 81 -1.25 2.60 -8.46
C TYR A 81 -1.47 1.33 -7.65
N ALA A 82 -1.67 1.47 -6.36
CA ALA A 82 -2.09 0.36 -5.51
C ALA A 82 -3.51 0.61 -5.00
N SER A 83 -4.36 -0.40 -5.18
CA SER A 83 -5.62 -0.52 -4.45
C SER A 83 -5.38 -1.42 -3.25
N GLU A 84 -5.51 -0.89 -2.06
CA GLU A 84 -5.20 -1.57 -0.80
C GLU A 84 -6.43 -1.54 0.10
N GLY A 85 -6.69 -2.65 0.80
CA GLY A 85 -7.86 -2.69 1.65
C GLY A 85 -8.01 -3.98 2.43
N PHE A 86 -9.16 -4.06 3.11
CA PHE A 86 -9.52 -5.24 3.88
C PHE A 86 -11.03 -5.52 3.85
N LEU A 87 -11.36 -6.78 4.11
CA LEU A 87 -12.72 -7.23 4.39
C LEU A 87 -12.71 -7.99 5.72
N VAL A 88 -13.75 -7.80 6.51
CA VAL A 88 -14.03 -8.59 7.72
C VAL A 88 -15.31 -9.37 7.48
N PHE A 89 -15.22 -10.67 7.54
CA PHE A 89 -16.36 -11.55 7.29
C PHE A 89 -17.14 -11.86 8.57
N SER A 90 -18.40 -12.23 8.38
CA SER A 90 -19.32 -12.63 9.46
C SER A 90 -18.93 -13.97 10.09
N GLU A 91 -19.51 -14.26 11.25
CA GLU A 91 -19.42 -15.58 11.87
C GLU A 91 -20.04 -16.65 10.95
N GLY A 92 -19.30 -17.75 10.77
CA GLY A 92 -19.72 -18.82 9.87
C GLY A 92 -19.15 -18.74 8.45
N PHE A 93 -18.56 -17.63 8.06
CA PHE A 93 -17.80 -17.56 6.80
C PHE A 93 -16.43 -18.23 6.96
N SER A 94 -16.09 -19.11 6.03
CA SER A 94 -14.77 -19.72 5.93
C SER A 94 -14.34 -19.80 4.47
N ILE A 95 -13.05 -19.75 4.23
CA ILE A 95 -12.47 -19.96 2.90
C ILE A 95 -12.08 -21.42 2.80
N ASP A 96 -12.52 -22.08 1.73
CA ASP A 96 -12.23 -23.48 1.52
C ASP A 96 -10.72 -23.73 1.35
N PRO A 97 -10.17 -24.82 1.95
CA PRO A 97 -8.74 -25.12 1.93
C PRO A 97 -8.05 -25.08 0.55
N PRO A 98 -8.67 -25.47 -0.59
CA PRO A 98 -8.05 -25.40 -1.90
C PRO A 98 -7.61 -23.99 -2.33
N HIS A 99 -8.22 -22.96 -1.76
CA HIS A 99 -7.87 -21.55 -2.07
C HIS A 99 -6.73 -21.01 -1.19
N LEU A 100 -6.36 -21.75 -0.14
CA LEU A 100 -5.32 -21.38 0.82
C LEU A 100 -3.99 -22.02 0.44
N LYS A 101 -2.89 -21.28 0.62
CA LYS A 101 -1.55 -21.77 0.30
C LYS A 101 -0.68 -21.80 1.55
N ASP A 102 0.28 -20.91 1.62
CA ASP A 102 1.28 -20.89 2.68
C ASP A 102 0.80 -20.06 3.88
N GLU A 103 1.18 -20.51 5.07
CA GLU A 103 0.94 -19.75 6.30
C GLU A 103 2.09 -18.78 6.54
N TYR A 104 1.74 -17.58 6.91
CA TYR A 104 2.66 -16.50 7.25
C TYR A 104 2.46 -16.08 8.70
N THR A 105 3.57 -15.77 9.35
CA THR A 105 3.53 -15.10 10.65
C THR A 105 3.04 -13.66 10.49
N GLU A 106 2.59 -13.05 11.58
CA GLU A 106 2.23 -11.63 11.59
C GLU A 106 3.38 -10.72 11.10
N GLU A 107 4.63 -11.08 11.41
CA GLU A 107 5.82 -10.36 10.93
C GLU A 107 5.98 -10.46 9.41
N GLY A 108 5.72 -11.64 8.82
CA GLY A 108 5.80 -11.84 7.36
C GLY A 108 4.74 -11.03 6.60
N VAL A 109 3.55 -10.86 7.17
CA VAL A 109 2.50 -10.02 6.59
C VAL A 109 2.73 -8.53 6.86
N LYS A 110 3.46 -8.18 7.92
CA LYS A 110 3.76 -6.79 8.28
C LYS A 110 4.50 -6.04 7.16
N GLU A 111 5.44 -6.68 6.48
CA GLU A 111 6.11 -6.08 5.31
C GLU A 111 5.11 -5.75 4.21
N PHE A 112 4.09 -6.59 4.04
CA PHE A 112 3.00 -6.34 3.10
C PHE A 112 2.13 -5.14 3.54
N LEU A 113 1.92 -4.95 4.85
CA LEU A 113 1.08 -3.90 5.42
C LEU A 113 1.82 -2.55 5.55
N THR A 114 3.09 -2.50 5.17
CA THR A 114 3.91 -1.28 5.17
C THR A 114 4.18 -0.78 3.75
N ASP A 115 4.49 0.51 3.64
CA ASP A 115 4.97 1.10 2.39
C ASP A 115 6.48 0.81 2.18
N SER A 116 7.02 1.27 1.05
CA SER A 116 8.44 1.13 0.72
C SER A 116 9.41 1.82 1.71
N TYR A 117 8.89 2.61 2.62
CA TYR A 117 9.65 3.28 3.69
C TYR A 117 9.45 2.61 5.06
N GLY A 118 8.77 1.47 5.11
CA GLY A 118 8.48 0.75 6.35
C GLY A 118 7.41 1.41 7.22
N LYS A 119 6.67 2.40 6.70
CA LYS A 119 5.55 3.01 7.41
C LYS A 119 4.28 2.19 7.20
N ALA A 120 3.51 1.99 8.25
CA ALA A 120 2.22 1.34 8.14
C ALA A 120 1.31 2.11 7.16
N ILE A 121 0.68 1.38 6.25
CA ILE A 121 -0.29 1.94 5.33
C ILE A 121 -1.54 2.30 6.13
N PRO A 122 -2.04 3.55 6.06
CA PRO A 122 -3.06 4.06 6.98
C PRO A 122 -4.30 3.18 7.09
N ILE A 123 -4.78 2.62 5.98
CA ILE A 123 -5.98 1.76 5.98
C ILE A 123 -5.80 0.49 6.82
N PHE A 124 -4.57 -0.02 6.93
CA PHE A 124 -4.29 -1.21 7.71
C PHE A 124 -4.12 -0.95 9.22
N ASN A 125 -4.02 0.32 9.64
CA ASN A 125 -4.04 0.67 11.06
C ASN A 125 -5.37 0.33 11.76
N GLU A 126 -6.45 0.17 11.00
CA GLU A 126 -7.75 -0.25 11.51
C GLU A 126 -7.83 -1.75 11.78
N ILE A 127 -6.93 -2.52 11.19
CA ILE A 127 -6.83 -3.96 11.44
C ILE A 127 -6.13 -4.14 12.78
N LYS A 128 -6.80 -4.79 13.72
CA LYS A 128 -6.17 -5.14 14.99
C LYS A 128 -5.05 -6.13 14.74
N MET A 129 -3.83 -5.65 14.67
CA MET A 129 -2.62 -6.46 14.75
C MET A 129 -2.44 -6.83 16.23
N ASN A 130 -3.25 -7.75 16.72
CA ASN A 130 -3.14 -8.22 18.10
C ASN A 130 -2.11 -9.34 18.13
N GLY A 131 -1.14 -9.26 19.03
CA GLY A 131 -0.09 -10.26 19.23
C GLY A 131 -0.57 -11.67 19.64
N ASP A 132 -1.88 -11.88 19.78
CA ASP A 132 -2.53 -13.19 19.87
C ASP A 132 -2.98 -13.65 18.47
N GLY A 133 -2.54 -12.97 17.42
CA GLY A 133 -2.97 -13.13 16.06
C GLY A 133 -2.63 -14.50 15.51
N GLY A 134 -3.65 -15.20 15.07
CA GLY A 134 -3.51 -16.43 14.30
C GLY A 134 -2.64 -16.21 13.06
N ALA A 135 -2.17 -17.30 12.48
CA ALA A 135 -1.42 -17.26 11.23
C ALA A 135 -2.26 -16.60 10.12
N TRP A 136 -1.57 -15.89 9.26
CA TRP A 136 -2.12 -15.40 8.01
C TRP A 136 -1.89 -16.45 6.93
N THR A 137 -2.86 -16.70 6.10
CA THR A 137 -2.76 -17.66 5.00
C THR A 137 -2.89 -16.91 3.68
N GLU A 138 -1.93 -17.12 2.78
CA GLU A 138 -1.98 -16.57 1.43
C GLU A 138 -3.10 -17.22 0.63
N ILE A 139 -3.89 -16.43 -0.07
CA ILE A 139 -4.87 -16.91 -1.04
C ILE A 139 -4.17 -17.01 -2.40
N SER A 140 -3.99 -18.22 -2.88
CA SER A 140 -3.25 -18.52 -4.10
C SER A 140 -4.13 -18.60 -5.35
N ASP A 141 -5.40 -18.92 -5.17
CA ASP A 141 -6.33 -19.09 -6.30
C ASP A 141 -6.97 -17.74 -6.64
N LEU A 142 -6.21 -16.93 -7.39
CA LEU A 142 -6.60 -15.61 -7.84
C LEU A 142 -6.73 -15.59 -9.37
N LYS A 143 -7.67 -14.81 -9.87
CA LYS A 143 -7.79 -14.53 -11.30
C LYS A 143 -6.61 -13.66 -11.73
N SER A 144 -5.88 -14.14 -12.73
CA SER A 144 -4.76 -13.38 -13.30
C SER A 144 -5.29 -12.30 -14.25
N VAL A 145 -4.83 -11.08 -14.02
CA VAL A 145 -5.11 -9.95 -14.90
C VAL A 145 -3.78 -9.43 -15.44
N PRO A 146 -3.62 -9.29 -16.76
CA PRO A 146 -2.41 -8.73 -17.35
C PRO A 146 -2.09 -7.34 -16.78
N SER A 147 -0.82 -7.07 -16.54
CA SER A 147 -0.31 -5.80 -15.99
C SER A 147 -0.73 -5.48 -14.56
N GLU A 148 -1.16 -6.49 -13.81
CA GLU A 148 -1.52 -6.34 -12.41
C GLU A 148 -0.82 -7.39 -11.54
N SER A 149 -0.51 -7.01 -10.33
CA SER A 149 -0.02 -7.91 -9.30
C SER A 149 -0.96 -7.87 -8.11
N VAL A 150 -1.41 -9.02 -7.68
CA VAL A 150 -2.42 -9.16 -6.62
C VAL A 150 -1.87 -10.02 -5.50
N TRP A 151 -1.99 -9.54 -4.29
CA TRP A 151 -1.64 -10.25 -3.06
C TRP A 151 -2.83 -10.21 -2.12
N VAL A 152 -3.17 -11.35 -1.57
CA VAL A 152 -4.30 -11.50 -0.65
C VAL A 152 -3.90 -12.43 0.48
N TYR A 153 -4.16 -11.99 1.71
CA TYR A 153 -3.94 -12.79 2.91
C TYR A 153 -5.23 -12.84 3.73
N TYR A 154 -5.49 -13.99 4.30
CA TYR A 154 -6.65 -14.24 5.16
C TYR A 154 -6.21 -14.69 6.54
N ARG A 155 -6.82 -14.15 7.58
CA ARG A 155 -6.64 -14.58 8.96
C ARG A 155 -7.96 -15.14 9.49
N GLU A 156 -7.94 -16.44 9.81
CA GLU A 156 -9.15 -17.16 10.21
C GLU A 156 -9.64 -16.73 11.60
N SER A 157 -8.75 -16.41 12.54
CA SER A 157 -9.08 -16.08 13.92
C SER A 157 -10.11 -14.94 14.08
N ASP A 158 -10.06 -13.96 13.20
CA ASP A 158 -10.99 -12.81 13.17
C ASP A 158 -11.64 -12.61 11.78
N ARG A 159 -11.44 -13.58 10.89
CA ARG A 159 -12.02 -13.60 9.53
C ARG A 159 -11.69 -12.34 8.72
N THR A 160 -10.48 -11.85 8.90
CA THR A 160 -9.99 -10.67 8.19
C THR A 160 -9.22 -11.06 6.94
N LEU A 161 -9.64 -10.54 5.80
CA LEU A 161 -8.91 -10.63 4.53
C LEU A 161 -8.30 -9.27 4.22
N VAL A 162 -7.00 -9.24 3.94
CA VAL A 162 -6.28 -8.04 3.47
C VAL A 162 -5.84 -8.25 2.03
N PHE A 163 -5.82 -7.18 1.25
CA PHE A 163 -5.42 -7.27 -0.15
C PHE A 163 -4.62 -6.05 -0.60
N ARG A 164 -3.79 -6.27 -1.60
CA ARG A 164 -3.11 -5.23 -2.38
C ARG A 164 -3.15 -5.62 -3.85
N ILE A 165 -3.60 -4.71 -4.68
CA ILE A 165 -3.63 -4.83 -6.14
C ILE A 165 -2.79 -3.69 -6.70
N VAL A 166 -1.72 -4.01 -7.42
CA VAL A 166 -0.84 -3.03 -8.06
C VAL A 166 -1.11 -3.02 -9.55
N HIS A 167 -1.48 -1.87 -10.05
CA HIS A 167 -1.75 -1.61 -11.47
C HIS A 167 -0.55 -0.87 -12.08
N PHE A 168 -0.06 -1.36 -13.21
CA PHE A 168 1.01 -0.74 -13.98
C PHE A 168 0.41 -0.18 -15.28
N ASN A 169 0.41 1.16 -15.41
CA ASN A 169 -0.05 1.89 -16.61
C ASN A 169 1.12 2.31 -17.48
#